data_ebf6db64c956d43e8c1998f663da4be8
#
_entry.id   ebf6db64c956d43e8c1998f663da4be8
#
_cell.length_a   1.000
_cell.length_b   1.000
_cell.length_c   1.000
_cell.angle_alpha   90.00
_cell.angle_beta   90.00
_cell.angle_gamma   90.00
#
_symmetry.space_group_name_H-M   'P 1'
#
loop_
_entity.id
_entity.type
_entity.pdbx_description
1 polymer ?
#
loop_
_entity_poly.entity_id
_entity_poly.type
_entity_poly.pdbx_seq_one_letter_code
_entity_poly.pdbx_strand_id
1 'polypeptide(L)'
;MVEENNRKKAQTQFQALLHDALIRKYAIIPSASQFADDFNLNATGTSTVSRETTRNWINGSAFPKVDHLMVLCEWLSLSVDSIFQCGNQA
;
A
#
# COMPACT_ATOMS: atom_id res chain seq x y z
N MET A 1 -21.63 4.35 -9.45
CA MET A 1 -21.18 5.37 -8.92
C MET A 1 -20.80 5.17 -7.56
N VAL A 2 -21.57 4.74 -6.68
CA VAL A 2 -21.20 4.55 -5.34
C VAL A 2 -20.02 3.58 -5.23
N GLU A 3 -20.06 2.51 -5.98
CA GLU A 3 -19.03 1.57 -5.94
C GLU A 3 -17.73 2.15 -6.39
N GLU A 4 -17.74 2.95 -7.42
CA GLU A 4 -16.56 3.56 -7.92
C GLU A 4 -15.99 4.53 -6.92
N ASN A 5 -16.84 5.28 -6.22
CA ASN A 5 -16.38 6.20 -5.21
C ASN A 5 -15.73 5.48 -4.06
N ASN A 6 -16.28 4.33 -3.66
CA ASN A 6 -15.69 3.58 -2.56
C ASN A 6 -14.32 3.04 -2.94
N ARG A 7 -14.16 2.61 -4.18
CA ARG A 7 -12.91 2.11 -4.65
C ARG A 7 -11.87 3.23 -4.66
N LYS A 8 -12.26 4.42 -5.10
CA LYS A 8 -11.35 5.52 -5.11
C LYS A 8 -10.98 5.95 -3.72
N LYS A 9 -11.91 5.92 -2.79
CA LYS A 9 -11.61 6.28 -1.42
C LYS A 9 -10.64 5.30 -0.78
N ALA A 10 -10.83 4.00 -1.04
CA ALA A 10 -9.92 3.00 -0.49
C ALA A 10 -8.52 3.19 -1.07
N GLN A 11 -8.42 3.51 -2.34
CA GLN A 11 -7.14 3.69 -2.99
C GLN A 11 -6.44 4.94 -2.43
N THR A 12 -7.17 6.02 -2.23
CA THR A 12 -6.63 7.24 -1.67
C THR A 12 -6.19 7.03 -0.24
N GLN A 13 -6.99 6.31 0.54
CA GLN A 13 -6.69 6.06 1.92
C GLN A 13 -5.44 5.18 2.02
N PHE A 14 -5.35 4.18 1.17
CA PHE A 14 -4.19 3.31 1.14
C PHE A 14 -2.92 4.12 0.84
N GLN A 15 -3.00 5.01 -0.15
CA GLN A 15 -1.85 5.82 -0.52
C GLN A 15 -1.39 6.69 0.65
N ALA A 16 -2.32 7.30 1.36
CA ALA A 16 -1.98 8.16 2.48
C ALA A 16 -1.34 7.35 3.62
N LEU A 17 -1.88 6.18 3.91
CA LEU A 17 -1.34 5.34 4.97
C LEU A 17 0.02 4.79 4.58
N LEU A 18 0.18 4.45 3.32
CA LEU A 18 1.45 3.95 2.81
C LEU A 18 2.54 5.02 2.92
N HIS A 19 2.23 6.24 2.50
CA HIS A 19 3.21 7.33 2.57
C HIS A 19 3.62 7.57 4.03
N ASP A 20 2.65 7.58 4.93
CA ASP A 20 2.93 7.80 6.33
C ASP A 20 3.83 6.71 6.89
N ALA A 21 3.52 5.46 6.55
CA ALA A 21 4.31 4.33 7.03
C ALA A 21 5.72 4.34 6.45
N LEU A 22 5.86 4.72 5.19
CA LEU A 22 7.17 4.77 4.57
C LEU A 22 8.03 5.87 5.19
N ILE A 23 7.44 7.00 5.50
CA ILE A 23 8.18 8.07 6.15
C ILE A 23 8.59 7.65 7.54
N ARG A 24 7.75 6.92 8.25
CA ARG A 24 8.11 6.45 9.58
C ARG A 24 9.26 5.46 9.51
N LYS A 25 9.30 4.65 8.46
CA LYS A 25 10.31 3.62 8.36
C LYS A 25 11.61 4.12 7.74
N TYR A 26 11.53 4.97 6.74
CA TYR A 26 12.70 5.40 5.98
C TYR A 26 13.09 6.86 6.21
N ALA A 27 12.29 7.60 6.94
CA ALA A 27 12.46 9.04 7.17
C ALA A 27 12.09 9.86 5.95
N ILE A 28 12.03 9.27 4.77
CA ILE A 28 11.58 9.93 3.56
C ILE A 28 10.87 8.87 2.75
N ILE A 29 10.22 9.24 1.67
CA ILE A 29 9.62 8.27 0.78
C ILE A 29 10.77 7.65 -0.02
N PRO A 30 10.97 6.34 0.05
CA PRO A 30 12.09 5.72 -0.65
C PRO A 30 11.84 5.67 -2.14
N SER A 31 12.86 5.39 -2.92
CA SER A 31 12.68 5.20 -4.35
C SER A 31 11.87 3.93 -4.58
N ALA A 32 11.24 3.85 -5.73
CA ALA A 32 10.46 2.68 -6.07
C ALA A 32 11.33 1.41 -6.09
N SER A 33 12.57 1.53 -6.53
CA SER A 33 13.49 0.40 -6.55
C SER A 33 13.82 -0.08 -5.15
N GLN A 34 14.10 0.85 -4.23
CA GLN A 34 14.43 0.48 -2.86
C GLN A 34 13.23 -0.18 -2.20
N PHE A 35 12.05 0.37 -2.42
CA PHE A 35 10.83 -0.16 -1.84
C PHE A 35 10.58 -1.58 -2.38
N ALA A 36 10.75 -1.79 -3.69
CA ALA A 36 10.54 -3.09 -4.29
C ALA A 36 11.53 -4.12 -3.72
N ASP A 37 12.78 -3.75 -3.60
CA ASP A 37 13.78 -4.67 -3.07
C ASP A 37 13.45 -5.06 -1.64
N ASP A 38 13.10 -4.09 -0.81
CA ASP A 38 12.79 -4.36 0.58
C ASP A 38 11.50 -5.14 0.73
N PHE A 39 10.51 -4.84 -0.10
CA PHE A 39 9.26 -5.59 -0.08
C PHE A 39 9.55 -7.05 -0.40
N ASN A 40 10.34 -7.29 -1.44
CA ASN A 40 10.59 -8.65 -1.89
C ASN A 40 11.37 -9.46 -0.84
N LEU A 41 12.19 -8.79 -0.05
CA LEU A 41 12.87 -9.48 1.03
C LEU A 41 11.90 -9.90 2.14
N ASN A 42 10.80 -9.18 2.28
CA ASN A 42 9.83 -9.48 3.32
C ASN A 42 8.64 -10.29 2.83
N ALA A 43 8.52 -10.48 1.53
CA ALA A 43 7.35 -11.10 0.96
C ALA A 43 7.54 -12.59 0.77
N THR A 44 7.66 -13.31 1.84
CA THR A 44 7.87 -14.73 1.79
C THR A 44 6.59 -15.40 1.38
N GLY A 45 6.64 -16.22 0.37
CA GLY A 45 5.47 -16.97 -0.03
C GLY A 45 4.56 -16.28 -1.03
N THR A 46 4.91 -15.06 -1.45
CA THR A 46 4.13 -14.38 -2.47
C THR A 46 5.03 -14.07 -3.65
N SER A 47 4.45 -13.63 -4.74
CA SER A 47 5.24 -13.28 -5.91
C SER A 47 5.98 -11.97 -5.62
N THR A 48 7.11 -11.79 -6.27
CA THR A 48 7.87 -10.55 -6.11
C THR A 48 7.20 -9.45 -6.92
N VAL A 49 7.55 -8.22 -6.60
CA VAL A 49 7.01 -7.07 -7.32
C VAL A 49 8.13 -6.32 -8.00
N SER A 50 7.79 -5.59 -9.04
CA SER A 50 8.77 -4.81 -9.77
C SER A 50 8.76 -3.38 -9.27
N ARG A 51 9.77 -2.62 -9.70
CA ARG A 51 9.83 -1.20 -9.40
C ARG A 51 8.60 -0.47 -9.89
N GLU A 52 8.09 -0.87 -11.04
CA GLU A 52 6.92 -0.24 -11.60
C GLU A 52 5.71 -0.44 -10.70
N THR A 53 5.56 -1.64 -10.15
CA THR A 53 4.44 -1.94 -9.27
C THR A 53 4.50 -1.07 -8.02
N THR A 54 5.66 -0.96 -7.40
CA THR A 54 5.78 -0.16 -6.19
C THR A 54 5.61 1.32 -6.50
N ARG A 55 6.08 1.76 -7.66
CA ARG A 55 5.89 3.14 -8.05
C ARG A 55 4.41 3.45 -8.16
N ASN A 56 3.63 2.54 -8.74
CA ASN A 56 2.20 2.75 -8.89
C ASN A 56 1.49 2.76 -7.54
N TRP A 57 1.97 2.01 -6.59
CA TRP A 57 1.41 2.05 -5.23
C TRP A 57 1.69 3.42 -4.59
N ILE A 58 2.91 3.92 -4.72
CA ILE A 58 3.29 5.18 -4.14
C ILE A 58 2.52 6.34 -4.78
N ASN A 59 2.32 6.28 -6.09
CA ASN A 59 1.62 7.33 -6.78
C ASN A 59 0.13 7.27 -6.61
N GLY A 60 -0.43 6.20 -6.10
CA GLY A 60 -1.86 6.03 -6.00
C GLY A 60 -2.51 5.55 -7.28
N SER A 61 -1.70 5.08 -8.26
CA SER A 61 -2.24 4.61 -9.52
C SER A 61 -2.75 3.19 -9.46
N ALA A 62 -2.35 2.43 -8.46
CA ALA A 62 -2.76 1.04 -8.35
C ALA A 62 -2.90 0.65 -6.90
N PHE A 63 -3.71 -0.36 -6.65
CA PHE A 63 -3.93 -0.89 -5.32
C PHE A 63 -3.33 -2.29 -5.31
N PRO A 64 -2.67 -2.72 -4.26
CA PRO A 64 -2.03 -4.04 -4.26
C PRO A 64 -3.05 -5.17 -4.21
N LYS A 65 -2.65 -6.33 -4.70
CA LYS A 65 -3.46 -7.53 -4.58
C LYS A 65 -3.51 -7.92 -3.13
N VAL A 66 -4.44 -8.79 -2.77
CA VAL A 66 -4.66 -9.17 -1.39
C VAL A 66 -3.41 -9.71 -0.72
N ASP A 67 -2.69 -10.60 -1.37
CA ASP A 67 -1.49 -11.19 -0.79
C ASP A 67 -0.40 -10.14 -0.58
N HIS A 68 -0.24 -9.22 -1.52
CA HIS A 68 0.74 -8.16 -1.37
C HIS A 68 0.30 -7.17 -0.29
N LEU A 69 -1.01 -6.92 -0.20
CA LEU A 69 -1.53 -6.03 0.81
C LEU A 69 -1.27 -6.60 2.20
N MET A 70 -1.42 -7.89 2.37
CA MET A 70 -1.18 -8.52 3.66
C MET A 70 0.29 -8.39 4.08
N VAL A 71 1.20 -8.54 3.12
CA VAL A 71 2.62 -8.35 3.41
C VAL A 71 2.88 -6.90 3.83
N LEU A 72 2.29 -5.95 3.12
CA LEU A 72 2.46 -4.54 3.46
C LEU A 72 1.93 -4.23 4.85
N CYS A 73 0.78 -4.78 5.18
CA CYS A 73 0.18 -4.53 6.48
C CYS A 73 1.06 -5.09 7.59
N GLU A 74 1.60 -6.26 7.38
CA GLU A 74 2.42 -6.87 8.38
C GLU A 74 3.77 -6.19 8.48
N TRP A 75 4.40 -5.91 7.36
CA TRP A 75 5.74 -5.33 7.33
C TRP A 75 5.73 -3.87 7.79
N LEU A 76 4.77 -3.09 7.35
CA LEU A 76 4.72 -1.67 7.65
C LEU A 76 3.74 -1.32 8.75
N SER A 77 3.13 -2.32 9.35
CA SER A 77 2.17 -2.12 10.43
C SER A 77 0.98 -1.27 10.00
N LEU A 78 0.48 -1.54 8.80
CA LEU A 78 -0.71 -0.85 8.34
C LEU A 78 -1.95 -1.57 8.86
N SER A 79 -3.03 -0.84 9.07
CA SER A 79 -4.27 -1.44 9.52
C SER A 79 -5.19 -1.63 8.34
N VAL A 80 -5.61 -2.85 8.09
CA VAL A 80 -6.54 -3.14 7.01
C VAL A 80 -7.85 -2.39 7.27
N ASP A 81 -8.26 -2.32 8.53
CA ASP A 81 -9.48 -1.61 8.87
C ASP A 81 -9.36 -0.14 8.51
N SER A 82 -8.22 0.47 8.74
CA SER A 82 -8.03 1.87 8.41
C SER A 82 -8.09 2.11 6.91
N ILE A 83 -7.58 1.16 6.13
CA ILE A 83 -7.61 1.31 4.68
C ILE A 83 -9.04 1.29 4.16
N PHE A 84 -9.86 0.40 4.70
CA PHE A 84 -11.21 0.23 4.19
C PHE A 84 -12.28 0.91 5.04
N GLN A 85 -11.88 1.80 6.00
CA GLN A 85 -12.81 2.41 6.83
C GLN A 85 -13.56 3.50 6.20
N CYS A 86 -13.15 3.97 5.09
CA CYS A 86 -13.77 5.09 4.47
C CYS A 86 -15.18 4.73 4.17
N GLY A 87 -16.02 5.52 4.41
CA GLY A 87 -17.36 5.31 4.08
C GLY A 87 -18.15 4.65 5.08
N ASN A 88 -17.63 4.26 6.11
CA ASN A 88 -18.33 3.57 6.87
C ASN A 88 -18.64 4.15 8.05
N GLN A 89 -18.76 5.12 8.21
CA GLN A 89 -18.95 5.66 9.28
C GLN A 89 -20.11 5.63 9.75
N ALA A 90 -20.71 5.49 9.42
CA ALA A 90 -21.97 5.53 9.94
C ALA A 90 -22.10 5.18 11.06
#